data_868fb311dd2448a3160bb523f0024511
#
_entry.id   868fb311dd2448a3160bb523f0024511
#
_cell.length_a   1.000
_cell.length_b   1.000
_cell.length_c   1.000
_cell.angle_alpha   90.00
_cell.angle_beta   90.00
_cell.angle_gamma   90.00
#
_symmetry.space_group_name_H-M   'P 1'
#
loop_
_entity.id
_entity.type
_entity.pdbx_description
1 polymer ?
#
loop_
_entity_poly.entity_id
_entity_poly.type
_entity_poly.pdbx_seq_one_letter_code
_entity_poly.pdbx_strand_id
1 'polypeptide(L)'
;MLIRHKIILWFIGLTGLLLCLFSFYIYFAFANSRRQVFQERIRNKAVATKEIYDQHDKVAERIITSIPEQSEYVFDEHYQIVFAINDLHDFDFNRQFLELVTKSKELYFDYTKAGQKKEGFAFSFGPSLQARIIAITAVDKAGFEQVRNLGLILIFGNLFFLILIGVAGYLFARNVLRPVNELVLQVESVQADNLGYRLTYRNPSDEIGIVTLSFNKALERIQSLVDSQKAFISYASHELRTPLAAISGILETSMNYDSELSLVKKSIEAAHKESQRAAGLVNGLLQLAKIESTAGAMEMQNLNIVDLLIDTISFFKLKNPLQEFSLNIAQKLPKNSYIELLGNDHLLRTAFFNIIDNASKYSSFEKIEIAMTIVSNAGILIRVVDSGIGIEADDMKHIHAPLFRGRNTSGIEGFGLGLALTYRIIALHKGEVVIKRNSGSGTTVELFLPASISESV
;
A
#
# COMPACT_ATOMS: atom_id res chain seq x y z
N MET A 1 -8.48 -10.49 -19.61
CA MET A 1 -9.79 -9.99 -19.16
C MET A 1 -9.54 -8.79 -18.27
N LEU A 2 -10.08 -7.62 -18.59
CA LEU A 2 -9.89 -6.39 -17.82
C LEU A 2 -10.45 -6.55 -16.39
N ILE A 3 -9.81 -5.96 -15.40
CA ILE A 3 -10.18 -6.04 -13.97
C ILE A 3 -11.67 -5.71 -13.77
N ARG A 4 -12.20 -4.72 -14.50
CA ARG A 4 -13.62 -4.35 -14.48
C ARG A 4 -14.58 -5.52 -14.73
N HIS A 5 -14.28 -6.38 -15.73
CA HIS A 5 -15.15 -7.52 -16.07
C HIS A 5 -15.09 -8.62 -15.00
N LYS A 6 -13.93 -8.82 -14.39
CA LYS A 6 -13.79 -9.76 -13.26
C LYS A 6 -14.63 -9.33 -12.07
N ILE A 7 -14.55 -8.05 -11.68
CA ILE A 7 -15.32 -7.50 -10.56
C ILE A 7 -16.83 -7.65 -10.82
N ILE A 8 -17.30 -7.27 -12.02
CA ILE A 8 -18.71 -7.38 -12.38
C ILE A 8 -19.19 -8.83 -12.33
N LEU A 9 -18.42 -9.77 -12.90
CA LEU A 9 -18.78 -11.19 -12.90
C LEU A 9 -18.82 -11.78 -11.49
N TRP A 10 -17.85 -11.46 -10.64
CA TRP A 10 -17.86 -11.88 -9.24
C TRP A 10 -19.05 -11.33 -8.48
N PHE A 11 -19.36 -10.06 -8.70
CA PHE A 11 -20.51 -9.41 -8.03
C PHE A 11 -21.84 -9.99 -8.47
N ILE A 12 -22.03 -10.21 -9.78
CA ILE A 12 -23.25 -10.87 -10.32
C ILE A 12 -23.34 -12.31 -9.82
N GLY A 13 -22.24 -13.06 -9.83
CA GLY A 13 -22.22 -14.45 -9.36
C GLY A 13 -22.57 -14.58 -7.87
N LEU A 14 -21.95 -13.77 -7.01
CA LEU A 14 -22.22 -13.78 -5.57
C LEU A 14 -23.65 -13.37 -5.27
N THR A 15 -24.12 -12.27 -5.87
CA THR A 15 -25.50 -11.76 -5.64
C THR A 15 -26.54 -12.72 -6.20
N GLY A 16 -26.26 -13.31 -7.38
CA GLY A 16 -27.12 -14.34 -7.98
C GLY A 16 -27.25 -15.58 -7.09
N LEU A 17 -26.14 -16.04 -6.50
CA LEU A 17 -26.15 -17.15 -5.56
C LEU A 17 -27.01 -16.83 -4.33
N LEU A 18 -26.84 -15.65 -3.75
CA LEU A 18 -27.61 -15.21 -2.58
C LEU A 18 -29.11 -15.09 -2.89
N LEU A 19 -29.47 -14.52 -4.04
CA LEU A 19 -30.85 -14.43 -4.49
C LEU A 19 -31.47 -15.81 -4.72
N CYS A 20 -30.74 -16.75 -5.31
CA CYS A 20 -31.21 -18.12 -5.50
C CYS A 20 -31.44 -18.84 -4.17
N LEU A 21 -30.51 -18.73 -3.23
CA LEU A 21 -30.66 -19.34 -1.89
C LEU A 21 -31.85 -18.75 -1.14
N PHE A 22 -32.00 -17.41 -1.18
CA PHE A 22 -33.11 -16.73 -0.55
C PHE A 22 -34.46 -17.11 -1.17
N SER A 23 -34.55 -17.17 -2.49
CA SER A 23 -35.73 -17.60 -3.22
C SER A 23 -36.08 -19.06 -2.95
N PHE A 24 -35.08 -19.94 -2.86
CA PHE A 24 -35.28 -21.33 -2.47
C PHE A 24 -35.82 -21.43 -1.06
N TYR A 25 -35.29 -20.67 -0.11
CA TYR A 25 -35.81 -20.64 1.26
C TYR A 25 -37.26 -20.17 1.31
N ILE A 26 -37.61 -19.06 0.62
CA ILE A 26 -38.99 -18.55 0.58
C ILE A 26 -39.92 -19.57 -0.03
N TYR A 27 -39.54 -20.19 -1.18
CA TYR A 27 -40.36 -21.17 -1.84
C TYR A 27 -40.65 -22.37 -0.94
N PHE A 28 -39.62 -22.91 -0.30
CA PHE A 28 -39.72 -24.05 0.59
C PHE A 28 -40.55 -23.73 1.85
N ALA A 29 -40.27 -22.58 2.49
CA ALA A 29 -41.01 -22.13 3.66
C ALA A 29 -42.51 -21.95 3.34
N PHE A 30 -42.81 -21.32 2.19
CA PHE A 30 -44.19 -21.10 1.75
C PHE A 30 -44.90 -22.43 1.41
N ALA A 31 -44.22 -23.33 0.69
CA ALA A 31 -44.80 -24.66 0.37
C ALA A 31 -45.08 -25.49 1.63
N ASN A 32 -44.18 -25.41 2.63
CA ASN A 32 -44.42 -26.09 3.92
C ASN A 32 -45.56 -25.45 4.73
N SER A 33 -45.57 -24.12 4.79
CA SER A 33 -46.68 -23.37 5.45
C SER A 33 -48.04 -23.69 4.82
N ARG A 34 -48.09 -23.70 3.47
CA ARG A 34 -49.31 -24.12 2.74
C ARG A 34 -49.81 -25.52 3.16
N ARG A 35 -48.84 -26.48 3.23
CA ARG A 35 -49.15 -27.84 3.63
C ARG A 35 -49.74 -27.91 5.04
N GLN A 36 -49.16 -27.21 5.99
CA GLN A 36 -49.66 -27.15 7.37
C GLN A 36 -51.04 -26.57 7.45
N VAL A 37 -51.30 -25.43 6.79
CA VAL A 37 -52.63 -24.79 6.77
C VAL A 37 -53.70 -25.70 6.14
N PHE A 38 -53.32 -26.41 5.05
CA PHE A 38 -54.25 -27.34 4.40
C PHE A 38 -54.55 -28.56 5.25
N GLN A 39 -53.55 -29.15 5.90
CA GLN A 39 -53.71 -30.26 6.83
C GLN A 39 -54.58 -29.89 8.03
N GLU A 40 -54.40 -28.70 8.58
CA GLU A 40 -55.26 -28.19 9.64
C GLU A 40 -56.74 -27.99 9.20
N ARG A 41 -56.92 -27.49 7.95
CA ARG A 41 -58.26 -27.38 7.35
C ARG A 41 -58.94 -28.74 7.20
N ILE A 42 -58.27 -29.75 6.68
CA ILE A 42 -58.80 -31.11 6.55
C ILE A 42 -59.10 -31.71 7.93
N ARG A 43 -58.23 -31.51 8.90
CA ARG A 43 -58.43 -31.96 10.29
C ARG A 43 -59.66 -31.32 10.91
N ASN A 44 -59.79 -29.99 10.84
CA ASN A 44 -60.95 -29.29 11.37
C ASN A 44 -62.25 -29.74 10.72
N LYS A 45 -62.22 -30.03 9.43
CA LYS A 45 -63.36 -30.56 8.71
C LYS A 45 -63.69 -31.99 9.20
N ALA A 46 -62.71 -32.85 9.43
CA ALA A 46 -62.94 -34.21 9.95
C ALA A 46 -63.56 -34.17 11.36
N VAL A 47 -63.16 -33.24 12.21
CA VAL A 47 -63.79 -33.03 13.53
C VAL A 47 -65.20 -32.57 13.38
N ALA A 48 -65.45 -31.64 12.48
CA ALA A 48 -66.87 -31.18 12.22
C ALA A 48 -67.74 -32.31 11.67
N THR A 49 -67.27 -33.17 10.79
CA THR A 49 -67.93 -34.35 10.28
C THR A 49 -68.29 -35.31 11.43
N LYS A 50 -67.41 -35.48 12.43
CA LYS A 50 -67.70 -36.25 13.63
C LYS A 50 -68.88 -35.65 14.42
N GLU A 51 -68.86 -34.35 14.69
CA GLU A 51 -69.97 -33.68 15.46
C GLU A 51 -71.32 -33.84 14.79
N ILE A 52 -71.34 -33.73 13.45
CA ILE A 52 -72.57 -33.93 12.65
C ILE A 52 -73.05 -35.38 12.73
N TYR A 53 -72.16 -36.33 12.65
CA TYR A 53 -72.44 -37.74 12.71
C TYR A 53 -73.02 -38.16 14.10
N ASP A 54 -72.46 -37.61 15.19
CA ASP A 54 -72.87 -37.91 16.57
C ASP A 54 -74.22 -37.34 16.90
N GLN A 55 -74.69 -36.26 16.23
CA GLN A 55 -75.99 -35.63 16.53
C GLN A 55 -77.25 -36.30 15.88
N HIS A 56 -77.08 -37.38 15.11
CA HIS A 56 -78.14 -38.19 14.53
C HIS A 56 -79.18 -37.41 13.72
N ASP A 57 -78.89 -36.25 13.18
CA ASP A 57 -79.85 -35.39 12.56
C ASP A 57 -79.85 -35.48 11.03
N LYS A 58 -80.92 -36.00 10.43
CA LYS A 58 -81.10 -36.13 8.96
C LYS A 58 -81.08 -34.78 8.20
N VAL A 59 -80.95 -33.66 8.90
CA VAL A 59 -80.84 -32.29 8.35
C VAL A 59 -79.39 -31.95 7.93
N ALA A 60 -78.45 -32.71 8.37
CA ALA A 60 -77.03 -32.45 8.14
C ALA A 60 -76.56 -32.61 6.69
N GLU A 61 -77.35 -33.23 5.82
CA GLU A 61 -77.01 -33.44 4.40
C GLU A 61 -76.94 -32.13 3.56
N ARG A 62 -77.40 -31.00 4.11
CA ARG A 62 -77.50 -29.69 3.41
C ARG A 62 -76.46 -28.61 3.79
N ILE A 63 -75.66 -28.80 4.80
CA ILE A 63 -74.78 -27.69 5.34
C ILE A 63 -73.28 -28.05 5.26
N ILE A 64 -72.93 -29.00 4.45
CA ILE A 64 -71.49 -29.27 4.30
C ILE A 64 -70.94 -28.39 3.21
N THR A 65 -70.28 -27.30 3.58
CA THR A 65 -69.45 -26.51 2.70
C THR A 65 -68.30 -27.41 2.17
N SER A 66 -68.51 -27.95 0.97
CA SER A 66 -67.56 -28.83 0.35
C SER A 66 -66.29 -28.09 -0.02
N ILE A 67 -65.16 -28.57 0.45
CA ILE A 67 -63.89 -28.27 -0.19
C ILE A 67 -63.94 -28.89 -1.59
N PRO A 68 -63.58 -28.20 -2.65
CA PRO A 68 -63.61 -28.76 -4.00
C PRO A 68 -62.84 -30.08 -4.06
N GLU A 69 -63.44 -31.11 -4.73
CA GLU A 69 -62.83 -32.43 -4.86
C GLU A 69 -62.48 -33.11 -3.53
N GLN A 70 -63.34 -32.91 -2.52
CA GLN A 70 -63.24 -33.58 -1.22
C GLN A 70 -64.06 -34.85 -1.23
N SER A 71 -63.50 -35.94 -0.62
CA SER A 71 -64.23 -37.14 -0.33
C SER A 71 -64.21 -37.40 1.20
N GLU A 72 -65.36 -37.73 1.79
CA GLU A 72 -65.50 -38.02 3.22
C GLU A 72 -65.96 -39.46 3.42
N TYR A 73 -65.40 -40.14 4.39
CA TYR A 73 -65.72 -41.51 4.71
C TYR A 73 -65.85 -41.66 6.20
N VAL A 74 -66.86 -42.41 6.59
CA VAL A 74 -67.07 -42.86 7.96
C VAL A 74 -67.11 -44.39 7.97
N PHE A 75 -66.25 -45.01 8.74
CA PHE A 75 -66.15 -46.45 8.90
C PHE A 75 -66.68 -46.84 10.29
N ASP A 76 -67.34 -47.99 10.33
CA ASP A 76 -67.76 -48.61 11.57
C ASP A 76 -66.66 -49.41 12.28
N GLU A 77 -66.95 -50.09 13.35
CA GLU A 77 -66.03 -50.96 14.14
C GLU A 77 -65.54 -52.18 13.35
N HIS A 78 -66.23 -52.55 12.24
CA HIS A 78 -65.88 -53.65 11.37
C HIS A 78 -65.15 -53.22 10.13
N TYR A 79 -64.73 -51.88 10.08
CA TYR A 79 -64.12 -51.22 8.94
C TYR A 79 -64.97 -51.17 7.68
N GLN A 80 -66.34 -51.24 7.84
CA GLN A 80 -67.22 -51.05 6.71
C GLN A 80 -67.58 -49.60 6.58
N ILE A 81 -67.74 -49.10 5.32
CA ILE A 81 -68.16 -47.72 5.06
C ILE A 81 -69.63 -47.56 5.41
N VAL A 82 -69.91 -46.78 6.44
CA VAL A 82 -71.30 -46.46 6.87
C VAL A 82 -71.78 -45.20 6.20
N PHE A 83 -70.89 -44.30 5.87
CA PHE A 83 -71.24 -43.04 5.21
C PHE A 83 -70.09 -42.63 4.31
N ALA A 84 -70.43 -42.13 3.11
CA ALA A 84 -69.48 -41.57 2.20
C ALA A 84 -70.10 -40.43 1.37
N ILE A 85 -69.25 -39.38 1.17
CA ILE A 85 -69.57 -38.27 0.26
C ILE A 85 -68.64 -38.27 -0.89
N ASN A 86 -69.09 -38.10 -2.10
CA ASN A 86 -68.36 -38.07 -3.35
C ASN A 86 -67.82 -39.47 -3.78
N ASP A 87 -66.56 -39.61 -4.26
CA ASP A 87 -66.05 -40.84 -4.89
C ASP A 87 -65.78 -41.93 -3.84
N LEU A 88 -66.52 -43.01 -3.87
CA LEU A 88 -66.40 -44.18 -2.99
C LEU A 88 -65.06 -44.89 -3.14
N HIS A 89 -64.34 -44.67 -4.23
CA HIS A 89 -63.07 -45.33 -4.54
C HIS A 89 -61.92 -44.35 -4.70
N ASP A 90 -62.01 -43.19 -4.05
CA ASP A 90 -60.97 -42.15 -4.17
C ASP A 90 -59.61 -42.62 -3.63
N PHE A 91 -59.58 -43.29 -2.49
CA PHE A 91 -58.44 -43.91 -1.89
C PHE A 91 -58.78 -45.37 -1.49
N ASP A 92 -57.78 -46.25 -1.64
CA ASP A 92 -57.93 -47.66 -1.21
C ASP A 92 -57.65 -47.76 0.30
N PHE A 93 -58.72 -47.67 1.10
CA PHE A 93 -58.67 -47.83 2.55
C PHE A 93 -58.60 -49.34 2.89
N ASN A 94 -57.43 -49.96 2.69
CA ASN A 94 -57.20 -51.35 3.07
C ASN A 94 -57.24 -51.53 4.59
N ARG A 95 -57.48 -52.78 5.05
CA ARG A 95 -57.59 -53.11 6.48
C ARG A 95 -56.34 -52.68 7.27
N GLN A 96 -55.15 -52.85 6.74
CA GLN A 96 -53.87 -52.48 7.39
C GLN A 96 -53.80 -50.94 7.67
N PHE A 97 -54.27 -50.14 6.72
CA PHE A 97 -54.33 -48.67 6.89
C PHE A 97 -55.32 -48.28 8.00
N LEU A 98 -56.49 -48.87 8.02
CA LEU A 98 -57.51 -48.58 9.04
C LEU A 98 -57.09 -49.04 10.44
N GLU A 99 -56.42 -50.20 10.56
CA GLU A 99 -55.81 -50.66 11.81
C GLU A 99 -54.69 -49.68 12.28
N LEU A 100 -53.90 -49.13 11.35
CA LEU A 100 -52.87 -48.12 11.65
C LEU A 100 -53.48 -46.86 12.19
N VAL A 101 -54.60 -46.38 11.58
CA VAL A 101 -55.35 -45.19 12.06
C VAL A 101 -55.90 -45.43 13.46
N THR A 102 -56.49 -46.63 13.71
CA THR A 102 -57.02 -46.98 15.04
C THR A 102 -55.92 -46.99 16.10
N LYS A 103 -54.72 -47.44 15.76
CA LYS A 103 -53.58 -47.52 16.67
C LYS A 103 -52.93 -46.14 16.92
N SER A 104 -52.76 -45.32 15.87
CA SER A 104 -52.13 -43.98 15.95
C SER A 104 -53.07 -42.88 16.38
N LYS A 105 -54.40 -43.14 16.41
CA LYS A 105 -55.51 -42.21 16.64
C LYS A 105 -55.69 -41.15 15.56
N GLU A 106 -54.65 -40.56 15.08
CA GLU A 106 -54.67 -39.57 13.99
C GLU A 106 -53.55 -39.92 12.98
N LEU A 107 -53.87 -39.78 11.67
CA LEU A 107 -52.90 -40.05 10.59
C LEU A 107 -53.14 -39.09 9.42
N TYR A 108 -52.07 -38.38 9.03
CA TYR A 108 -52.01 -37.66 7.76
C TYR A 108 -51.37 -38.53 6.70
N PHE A 109 -51.91 -38.52 5.49
CA PHE A 109 -51.41 -39.28 4.36
C PHE A 109 -51.55 -38.56 3.04
N ASP A 110 -50.64 -38.84 2.13
CA ASP A 110 -50.62 -38.27 0.77
C ASP A 110 -50.75 -39.43 -0.22
N TYR A 111 -51.49 -39.20 -1.32
CA TYR A 111 -51.54 -40.12 -2.44
C TYR A 111 -51.74 -39.39 -3.77
N THR A 112 -51.54 -40.09 -4.87
CA THR A 112 -51.77 -39.55 -6.21
C THR A 112 -52.85 -40.36 -6.90
N LYS A 113 -53.92 -39.68 -7.38
CA LYS A 113 -55.02 -40.28 -8.18
C LYS A 113 -55.25 -39.44 -9.44
N ALA A 114 -55.30 -40.08 -10.59
CA ALA A 114 -55.50 -39.41 -11.88
C ALA A 114 -54.48 -38.26 -12.16
N GLY A 115 -53.23 -38.39 -11.69
CA GLY A 115 -52.19 -37.34 -11.83
C GLY A 115 -52.32 -36.16 -10.87
N GLN A 116 -53.31 -36.17 -9.99
CA GLN A 116 -53.46 -35.13 -8.96
C GLN A 116 -52.95 -35.62 -7.62
N LYS A 117 -52.15 -34.80 -6.95
CA LYS A 117 -51.74 -35.05 -5.58
C LYS A 117 -52.83 -34.68 -4.63
N LYS A 118 -53.31 -35.68 -3.85
CA LYS A 118 -54.33 -35.53 -2.81
C LYS A 118 -53.69 -35.69 -1.44
N GLU A 119 -54.21 -34.94 -0.48
CA GLU A 119 -53.81 -35.00 0.90
C GLU A 119 -54.99 -35.49 1.71
N GLY A 120 -54.77 -36.40 2.67
CA GLY A 120 -55.83 -36.96 3.51
C GLY A 120 -55.49 -36.90 5.00
N PHE A 121 -56.53 -36.91 5.78
CA PHE A 121 -56.48 -37.04 7.23
C PHE A 121 -57.52 -38.06 7.68
N ALA A 122 -57.06 -38.98 8.52
CA ALA A 122 -57.95 -39.96 9.12
C ALA A 122 -57.77 -39.98 10.65
N PHE A 123 -58.84 -40.11 11.38
CA PHE A 123 -58.76 -40.27 12.83
C PHE A 123 -59.79 -41.24 13.34
N SER A 124 -59.46 -41.93 14.47
CA SER A 124 -60.37 -42.86 15.14
C SER A 124 -60.99 -42.20 16.40
N PHE A 125 -62.25 -42.48 16.64
CA PHE A 125 -63.02 -41.97 17.79
C PHE A 125 -63.88 -43.05 18.39
N GLY A 126 -64.37 -42.89 19.65
CA GLY A 126 -65.15 -43.82 20.38
C GLY A 126 -64.34 -44.76 21.28
N PRO A 127 -65.05 -45.66 22.04
CA PRO A 127 -64.36 -46.65 22.91
C PRO A 127 -63.57 -47.67 22.07
N SER A 128 -62.49 -48.18 22.60
CA SER A 128 -61.53 -49.05 21.88
C SER A 128 -62.12 -50.30 21.21
N LEU A 129 -63.25 -50.83 21.73
CA LEU A 129 -63.92 -51.98 21.16
C LEU A 129 -65.00 -51.59 20.12
N GLN A 130 -65.35 -50.31 19.99
CA GLN A 130 -66.35 -49.76 19.06
C GLN A 130 -65.75 -48.51 18.38
N ALA A 131 -64.47 -48.53 18.10
CA ALA A 131 -63.81 -47.42 17.47
C ALA A 131 -64.29 -47.25 16.02
N ARG A 132 -64.72 -46.01 15.68
CA ARG A 132 -65.08 -45.60 14.30
C ARG A 132 -63.96 -44.75 13.76
N ILE A 133 -63.88 -44.69 12.42
CA ILE A 133 -62.86 -43.93 11.75
C ILE A 133 -63.56 -42.94 10.79
N ILE A 134 -63.10 -41.70 10.84
CA ILE A 134 -63.42 -40.69 9.82
C ILE A 134 -62.17 -40.44 9.01
N ALA A 135 -62.30 -40.53 7.70
CA ALA A 135 -61.21 -40.17 6.76
C ALA A 135 -61.73 -39.14 5.76
N ILE A 136 -60.94 -38.09 5.57
CA ILE A 136 -61.21 -37.05 4.59
C ILE A 136 -60.00 -36.97 3.66
N THR A 137 -60.30 -36.89 2.36
CA THR A 137 -59.33 -36.65 1.31
C THR A 137 -59.70 -35.44 0.50
N ALA A 138 -58.75 -34.63 0.11
CA ALA A 138 -59.01 -33.43 -0.68
C ALA A 138 -57.80 -33.02 -1.53
N VAL A 139 -58.07 -32.20 -2.56
CA VAL A 139 -57.07 -31.59 -3.39
C VAL A 139 -56.93 -30.11 -3.04
N ASP A 140 -55.73 -29.66 -2.75
CA ASP A 140 -55.47 -28.23 -2.52
C ASP A 140 -55.11 -27.52 -3.84
N LYS A 141 -56.04 -27.43 -4.78
CA LYS A 141 -55.82 -26.75 -6.07
C LYS A 141 -55.32 -25.31 -5.89
N ALA A 142 -55.99 -24.55 -5.04
CA ALA A 142 -55.67 -23.15 -4.78
C ALA A 142 -54.27 -22.99 -4.18
N GLY A 143 -53.92 -23.83 -3.23
CA GLY A 143 -52.59 -23.80 -2.62
C GLY A 143 -51.48 -24.19 -3.59
N PHE A 144 -51.69 -25.22 -4.43
CA PHE A 144 -50.71 -25.57 -5.47
C PHE A 144 -50.55 -24.48 -6.52
N GLU A 145 -51.62 -23.79 -6.92
CA GLU A 145 -51.56 -22.66 -7.83
C GLU A 145 -50.81 -21.48 -7.21
N GLN A 146 -51.01 -21.19 -5.93
CA GLN A 146 -50.28 -20.15 -5.21
C GLN A 146 -48.76 -20.45 -5.16
N VAL A 147 -48.38 -21.69 -4.85
CA VAL A 147 -46.97 -22.11 -4.83
C VAL A 147 -46.35 -21.98 -6.23
N ARG A 148 -47.09 -22.41 -7.29
CA ARG A 148 -46.63 -22.25 -8.68
C ARG A 148 -46.45 -20.80 -9.07
N ASN A 149 -47.43 -19.95 -8.74
CA ASN A 149 -47.36 -18.51 -9.03
C ASN A 149 -46.21 -17.84 -8.28
N LEU A 150 -45.99 -18.17 -7.00
CA LEU A 150 -44.84 -17.73 -6.25
C LEU A 150 -43.53 -18.14 -6.93
N GLY A 151 -43.44 -19.41 -7.40
CA GLY A 151 -42.25 -19.88 -8.13
C GLY A 151 -41.95 -19.04 -9.38
N LEU A 152 -43.02 -18.74 -10.17
CA LEU A 152 -42.86 -17.87 -11.35
C LEU A 152 -42.43 -16.45 -10.98
N ILE A 153 -43.03 -15.84 -9.95
CA ILE A 153 -42.65 -14.51 -9.45
C ILE A 153 -41.19 -14.49 -9.02
N LEU A 154 -40.74 -15.53 -8.29
CA LEU A 154 -39.33 -15.62 -7.85
C LEU A 154 -38.36 -15.78 -9.02
N ILE A 155 -38.72 -16.58 -10.04
CA ILE A 155 -37.85 -16.77 -11.24
C ILE A 155 -37.75 -15.45 -12.02
N PHE A 156 -38.88 -14.82 -12.38
CA PHE A 156 -38.85 -13.58 -13.14
C PHE A 156 -38.30 -12.42 -12.33
N GLY A 157 -38.56 -12.36 -11.03
CA GLY A 157 -37.99 -11.39 -10.12
C GLY A 157 -36.47 -11.50 -10.03
N ASN A 158 -35.96 -12.71 -9.86
CA ASN A 158 -34.47 -12.95 -9.85
C ASN A 158 -33.84 -12.55 -11.16
N LEU A 159 -34.45 -12.92 -12.30
CA LEU A 159 -33.92 -12.54 -13.62
C LEU A 159 -33.89 -11.00 -13.78
N PHE A 160 -34.96 -10.32 -13.40
CA PHE A 160 -35.03 -8.85 -13.43
C PHE A 160 -33.94 -8.21 -12.57
N PHE A 161 -33.79 -8.67 -11.31
CA PHE A 161 -32.76 -8.13 -10.41
C PHE A 161 -31.33 -8.43 -10.89
N LEU A 162 -31.07 -9.60 -11.49
CA LEU A 162 -29.77 -9.91 -12.07
C LEU A 162 -29.42 -8.97 -13.23
N ILE A 163 -30.36 -8.64 -14.09
CA ILE A 163 -30.17 -7.67 -15.16
C ILE A 163 -29.90 -6.27 -14.57
N LEU A 164 -30.71 -5.85 -13.60
CA LEU A 164 -30.54 -4.55 -12.94
C LEU A 164 -29.17 -4.41 -12.27
N ILE A 165 -28.74 -5.44 -11.54
CA ILE A 165 -27.41 -5.52 -10.89
C ILE A 165 -26.29 -5.49 -11.94
N GLY A 166 -26.45 -6.19 -13.06
CA GLY A 166 -25.49 -6.18 -14.16
C GLY A 166 -25.30 -4.79 -14.76
N VAL A 167 -26.40 -4.07 -15.02
CA VAL A 167 -26.37 -2.69 -15.53
C VAL A 167 -25.77 -1.73 -14.50
N ALA A 168 -26.23 -1.79 -13.26
CA ALA A 168 -25.72 -0.96 -12.18
C ALA A 168 -24.20 -1.20 -11.94
N GLY A 169 -23.77 -2.46 -11.91
CA GLY A 169 -22.38 -2.85 -11.77
C GLY A 169 -21.50 -2.36 -12.93
N TYR A 170 -22.02 -2.42 -14.15
CA TYR A 170 -21.32 -1.88 -15.32
C TYR A 170 -21.13 -0.36 -15.23
N LEU A 171 -22.17 0.39 -14.90
CA LEU A 171 -22.11 1.85 -14.74
C LEU A 171 -21.16 2.25 -13.60
N PHE A 172 -21.26 1.56 -12.46
CA PHE A 172 -20.38 1.78 -11.31
C PHE A 172 -18.92 1.52 -11.65
N ALA A 173 -18.61 0.35 -12.22
CA ALA A 173 -17.25 -0.01 -12.59
C ALA A 173 -16.65 0.95 -13.63
N ARG A 174 -17.48 1.44 -14.58
CA ARG A 174 -17.05 2.43 -15.56
C ARG A 174 -16.67 3.77 -14.88
N ASN A 175 -17.51 4.25 -13.96
CA ASN A 175 -17.27 5.54 -13.32
C ASN A 175 -16.09 5.51 -12.33
N VAL A 176 -15.94 4.42 -11.57
CA VAL A 176 -14.86 4.29 -10.57
C VAL A 176 -13.50 3.99 -11.22
N LEU A 177 -13.46 3.18 -12.29
CA LEU A 177 -12.19 2.79 -12.91
C LEU A 177 -11.74 3.73 -14.03
N ARG A 178 -12.59 4.61 -14.53
CA ARG A 178 -12.22 5.58 -15.57
C ARG A 178 -11.08 6.52 -15.14
N PRO A 179 -11.12 7.14 -13.95
CA PRO A 179 -10.03 8.00 -13.48
C PRO A 179 -8.69 7.27 -13.36
N VAL A 180 -8.71 6.02 -12.90
CA VAL A 180 -7.49 5.19 -12.82
C VAL A 180 -6.88 4.97 -14.20
N ASN A 181 -7.71 4.68 -15.20
CA ASN A 181 -7.22 4.47 -16.56
C ASN A 181 -6.66 5.77 -17.18
N GLU A 182 -7.28 6.92 -16.89
CA GLU A 182 -6.77 8.23 -17.29
C GLU A 182 -5.40 8.54 -16.65
N LEU A 183 -5.19 8.17 -15.38
CA LEU A 183 -3.89 8.30 -14.72
C LEU A 183 -2.84 7.37 -15.33
N VAL A 184 -3.18 6.13 -15.65
CA VAL A 184 -2.25 5.20 -16.33
C VAL A 184 -1.74 5.80 -17.64
N LEU A 185 -2.62 6.36 -18.46
CA LEU A 185 -2.24 7.03 -19.72
C LEU A 185 -1.33 8.23 -19.48
N GLN A 186 -1.60 9.04 -18.42
CA GLN A 186 -0.73 10.15 -18.06
C GLN A 186 0.65 9.66 -17.60
N VAL A 187 0.74 8.58 -16.82
CA VAL A 187 2.02 7.98 -16.40
C VAL A 187 2.80 7.45 -17.59
N GLU A 188 2.15 6.78 -18.54
CA GLU A 188 2.78 6.29 -19.78
C GLU A 188 3.31 7.43 -20.68
N SER A 189 2.75 8.63 -20.57
CA SER A 189 3.22 9.82 -21.31
C SER A 189 4.45 10.48 -20.69
N VAL A 190 4.86 10.10 -19.47
CA VAL A 190 6.07 10.63 -18.82
C VAL A 190 7.29 10.01 -19.47
N GLN A 191 8.14 10.84 -20.08
CA GLN A 191 9.40 10.43 -20.71
C GLN A 191 10.58 11.12 -20.03
N ALA A 192 11.78 10.60 -20.24
CA ALA A 192 13.00 11.12 -19.62
C ALA A 192 13.33 12.57 -19.99
N ASP A 193 12.85 13.03 -21.14
CA ASP A 193 12.98 14.41 -21.65
C ASP A 193 11.87 15.34 -21.14
N ASN A 194 10.79 14.79 -20.58
CA ASN A 194 9.64 15.54 -20.08
C ASN A 194 9.30 15.22 -18.61
N LEU A 195 10.31 15.11 -17.75
CA LEU A 195 10.14 14.87 -16.29
C LEU A 195 9.44 16.04 -15.56
N GLY A 196 9.32 17.21 -16.21
CA GLY A 196 8.54 18.35 -15.69
C GLY A 196 7.03 18.16 -15.77
N TYR A 197 6.55 17.11 -16.47
CA TYR A 197 5.12 16.79 -16.54
C TYR A 197 4.59 16.41 -15.14
N ARG A 198 3.36 16.86 -14.84
CA ARG A 198 2.68 16.52 -13.59
C ARG A 198 1.34 15.88 -13.90
N LEU A 199 1.07 14.79 -13.21
CA LEU A 199 -0.23 14.13 -13.28
C LEU A 199 -1.30 15.06 -12.71
N THR A 200 -2.44 15.11 -13.39
CA THR A 200 -3.59 15.92 -12.98
C THR A 200 -4.77 15.02 -12.65
N TYR A 201 -5.43 15.30 -11.54
CA TYR A 201 -6.66 14.63 -11.15
C TYR A 201 -7.64 15.63 -10.51
N ARG A 202 -8.92 15.44 -10.78
CA ARG A 202 -9.97 16.42 -10.45
C ARG A 202 -10.23 16.56 -8.95
N ASN A 203 -10.10 15.47 -8.21
CA ASN A 203 -10.41 15.45 -6.77
C ASN A 203 -9.16 15.07 -5.94
N PRO A 204 -8.38 16.02 -5.44
CA PRO A 204 -7.15 15.73 -4.71
C PRO A 204 -7.36 15.07 -3.33
N SER A 205 -8.60 15.01 -2.83
CA SER A 205 -8.91 14.58 -1.47
C SER A 205 -9.33 13.11 -1.37
N ASP A 206 -9.51 12.39 -2.47
CA ASP A 206 -9.79 10.96 -2.47
C ASP A 206 -8.50 10.12 -2.62
N GLU A 207 -8.65 8.80 -2.55
CA GLU A 207 -7.53 7.86 -2.62
C GLU A 207 -6.72 7.98 -3.92
N ILE A 208 -7.39 8.29 -5.03
CA ILE A 208 -6.76 8.50 -6.33
C ILE A 208 -5.97 9.82 -6.33
N GLY A 209 -6.51 10.86 -5.71
CA GLY A 209 -5.83 12.13 -5.51
C GLY A 209 -4.56 11.99 -4.67
N ILE A 210 -4.61 11.21 -3.58
CA ILE A 210 -3.44 10.92 -2.73
C ILE A 210 -2.36 10.19 -3.53
N VAL A 211 -2.73 9.19 -4.33
CA VAL A 211 -1.80 8.48 -5.22
C VAL A 211 -1.18 9.43 -6.24
N THR A 212 -1.98 10.31 -6.86
CA THR A 212 -1.52 11.31 -7.82
C THR A 212 -0.49 12.27 -7.20
N LEU A 213 -0.76 12.77 -6.00
CA LEU A 213 0.16 13.64 -5.26
C LEU A 213 1.46 12.92 -4.90
N SER A 214 1.37 11.67 -4.46
CA SER A 214 2.55 10.86 -4.12
C SER A 214 3.43 10.60 -5.33
N PHE A 215 2.82 10.31 -6.48
CA PHE A 215 3.53 10.13 -7.74
C PHE A 215 4.20 11.42 -8.21
N ASN A 216 3.51 12.56 -8.12
CA ASN A 216 4.08 13.87 -8.47
C ASN A 216 5.30 14.23 -7.60
N LYS A 217 5.26 13.91 -6.29
CA LYS A 217 6.42 14.07 -5.40
C LYS A 217 7.59 13.17 -5.82
N ALA A 218 7.31 11.94 -6.28
CA ALA A 218 8.36 11.05 -6.80
C ALA A 218 8.96 11.60 -8.09
N LEU A 219 8.15 12.10 -9.01
CA LEU A 219 8.61 12.75 -10.25
C LEU A 219 9.47 13.99 -9.96
N GLU A 220 9.09 14.82 -8.99
CA GLU A 220 9.86 16.00 -8.58
C GLU A 220 11.25 15.60 -8.08
N ARG A 221 11.34 14.55 -7.26
CA ARG A 221 12.64 14.03 -6.79
C ARG A 221 13.48 13.51 -7.94
N ILE A 222 12.89 12.75 -8.87
CA ILE A 222 13.62 12.21 -10.03
C ILE A 222 14.10 13.37 -10.92
N GLN A 223 13.27 14.35 -11.19
CA GLN A 223 13.62 15.53 -11.96
C GLN A 223 14.81 16.27 -11.31
N SER A 224 14.73 16.54 -10.01
CA SER A 224 15.82 17.20 -9.27
C SER A 224 17.15 16.44 -9.37
N LEU A 225 17.10 15.10 -9.30
CA LEU A 225 18.29 14.25 -9.46
C LEU A 225 18.85 14.34 -10.89
N VAL A 226 18.01 14.28 -11.91
CA VAL A 226 18.44 14.36 -13.32
C VAL A 226 19.01 15.75 -13.63
N ASP A 227 18.38 16.81 -13.15
CA ASP A 227 18.87 18.18 -13.35
C ASP A 227 20.20 18.41 -12.65
N SER A 228 20.36 17.88 -11.41
CA SER A 228 21.64 17.90 -10.71
C SER A 228 22.72 17.13 -11.47
N GLN A 229 22.39 15.95 -12.01
CA GLN A 229 23.34 15.15 -12.80
C GLN A 229 23.74 15.85 -14.10
N LYS A 230 22.80 16.48 -14.81
CA LYS A 230 23.09 17.27 -16.03
C LYS A 230 24.01 18.45 -15.72
N ALA A 231 23.71 19.20 -14.65
CA ALA A 231 24.56 20.29 -14.19
C ALA A 231 25.97 19.80 -13.84
N PHE A 232 26.08 18.71 -13.10
CA PHE A 232 27.37 18.09 -12.75
C PHE A 232 28.20 17.75 -14.00
N ILE A 233 27.62 17.06 -14.98
CA ILE A 233 28.32 16.68 -16.23
C ILE A 233 28.79 17.93 -17.01
N SER A 234 27.90 18.93 -17.09
CA SER A 234 28.21 20.19 -17.79
C SER A 234 29.36 20.93 -17.14
N TYR A 235 29.33 21.08 -15.80
CA TYR A 235 30.42 21.72 -15.05
C TYR A 235 31.71 20.93 -15.11
N ALA A 236 31.69 19.61 -14.94
CA ALA A 236 32.85 18.76 -15.03
C ALA A 236 33.54 18.86 -16.40
N SER A 237 32.75 18.88 -17.47
CA SER A 237 33.25 19.05 -18.84
C SER A 237 33.93 20.41 -19.05
N HIS A 238 33.34 21.47 -18.49
CA HIS A 238 33.92 22.81 -18.58
C HIS A 238 35.20 22.92 -17.80
N GLU A 239 35.26 22.44 -16.56
CA GLU A 239 36.43 22.50 -15.68
C GLU A 239 37.59 21.58 -16.15
N LEU A 240 37.29 20.52 -16.93
CA LEU A 240 38.29 19.70 -17.58
C LEU A 240 38.86 20.34 -18.86
N ARG A 241 38.00 21.02 -19.61
CA ARG A 241 38.41 21.66 -20.87
C ARG A 241 39.42 22.77 -20.66
N THR A 242 39.29 23.54 -19.60
CA THR A 242 40.16 24.70 -19.30
C THR A 242 41.63 24.31 -19.10
N PRO A 243 42.01 23.37 -18.18
CA PRO A 243 43.42 22.96 -18.04
C PRO A 243 43.95 22.25 -19.28
N LEU A 244 43.12 21.47 -19.98
CA LEU A 244 43.57 20.82 -21.23
C LEU A 244 43.90 21.85 -22.32
N ALA A 245 43.08 22.88 -22.47
CA ALA A 245 43.36 23.96 -23.41
C ALA A 245 44.60 24.76 -22.98
N ALA A 246 44.81 25.01 -21.68
CA ALA A 246 46.00 25.66 -21.16
C ALA A 246 47.27 24.84 -21.43
N ILE A 247 47.26 23.53 -21.16
CA ILE A 247 48.36 22.62 -21.47
C ILE A 247 48.69 22.68 -22.95
N SER A 248 47.68 22.52 -23.82
CA SER A 248 47.88 22.57 -25.27
C SER A 248 48.50 23.90 -25.73
N GLY A 249 47.94 25.03 -25.23
CA GLY A 249 48.42 26.36 -25.57
C GLY A 249 49.86 26.65 -25.08
N ILE A 250 50.20 26.19 -23.84
CA ILE A 250 51.58 26.32 -23.31
C ILE A 250 52.56 25.54 -24.18
N LEU A 251 52.23 24.28 -24.51
CA LEU A 251 53.09 23.43 -25.32
C LEU A 251 53.23 23.95 -26.75
N GLU A 252 52.14 24.40 -27.37
CA GLU A 252 52.16 24.97 -28.72
C GLU A 252 53.01 26.28 -28.77
N THR A 253 52.84 27.15 -27.76
CA THR A 253 53.65 28.35 -27.63
C THR A 253 55.13 28.00 -27.43
N SER A 254 55.44 27.02 -26.59
CA SER A 254 56.82 26.59 -26.36
C SER A 254 57.48 25.99 -27.60
N MET A 255 56.73 25.19 -28.36
CA MET A 255 57.19 24.60 -29.61
C MET A 255 57.52 25.61 -30.68
N ASN A 256 56.77 26.74 -30.73
CA ASN A 256 56.91 27.74 -31.79
C ASN A 256 57.82 28.89 -31.43
N TYR A 257 58.00 29.23 -30.15
CA TYR A 257 58.63 30.46 -29.72
C TYR A 257 59.80 30.33 -28.72
N ASP A 258 59.84 29.22 -27.90
CA ASP A 258 60.90 29.05 -26.92
C ASP A 258 62.21 28.59 -27.57
N SER A 259 63.13 29.48 -27.71
CA SER A 259 64.45 29.21 -28.31
C SER A 259 65.53 28.85 -27.24
N GLU A 260 65.29 29.21 -25.98
CA GLU A 260 66.18 28.94 -24.87
C GLU A 260 65.74 27.78 -24.02
N LEU A 261 66.68 26.90 -23.60
CA LEU A 261 66.36 25.74 -22.73
C LEU A 261 65.69 26.15 -21.42
N SER A 262 65.99 27.31 -20.89
CA SER A 262 65.44 27.87 -19.68
C SER A 262 63.96 28.20 -19.85
N LEU A 263 63.49 28.69 -21.00
CA LEU A 263 62.07 28.98 -21.33
C LEU A 263 61.31 27.69 -21.57
N VAL A 264 61.92 26.77 -22.35
CA VAL A 264 61.29 25.43 -22.55
C VAL A 264 61.01 24.72 -21.21
N LYS A 265 62.01 24.76 -20.28
CA LYS A 265 61.86 24.17 -18.96
C LYS A 265 60.71 24.81 -18.17
N LYS A 266 60.56 26.13 -18.18
CA LYS A 266 59.44 26.83 -17.53
C LYS A 266 58.08 26.47 -18.15
N SER A 267 58.02 26.35 -19.46
CA SER A 267 56.80 25.95 -20.18
C SER A 267 56.41 24.50 -19.82
N ILE A 268 57.37 23.59 -19.73
CA ILE A 268 57.13 22.21 -19.30
C ILE A 268 56.67 22.19 -17.84
N GLU A 269 57.27 22.94 -16.95
CA GLU A 269 56.86 23.04 -15.54
C GLU A 269 55.43 23.59 -15.42
N ALA A 270 55.06 24.61 -16.20
CA ALA A 270 53.73 25.16 -16.24
C ALA A 270 52.67 24.13 -16.76
N ALA A 271 53.00 23.44 -17.86
CA ALA A 271 52.13 22.39 -18.42
C ALA A 271 51.98 21.21 -17.44
N HIS A 272 53.08 20.84 -16.75
CA HIS A 272 53.02 19.80 -15.71
C HIS A 272 52.15 20.19 -14.54
N LYS A 273 52.19 21.45 -14.08
CA LYS A 273 51.30 21.96 -13.02
C LYS A 273 49.83 21.89 -13.42
N GLU A 274 49.50 22.29 -14.65
CA GLU A 274 48.11 22.20 -15.16
C GLU A 274 47.67 20.73 -15.35
N SER A 275 48.58 19.81 -15.74
CA SER A 275 48.28 18.37 -15.80
C SER A 275 48.01 17.79 -14.42
N GLN A 276 48.79 18.14 -13.39
CA GLN A 276 48.52 17.73 -12.00
C GLN A 276 47.19 18.26 -11.51
N ARG A 277 46.84 19.51 -11.90
CA ARG A 277 45.54 20.09 -11.58
C ARG A 277 44.38 19.30 -12.22
N ALA A 278 44.49 18.97 -13.51
CA ALA A 278 43.47 18.16 -14.18
C ALA A 278 43.32 16.76 -13.55
N ALA A 279 44.43 16.11 -13.20
CA ALA A 279 44.42 14.81 -12.50
C ALA A 279 43.76 14.90 -11.12
N GLY A 280 43.99 15.97 -10.36
CA GLY A 280 43.32 16.23 -9.09
C GLY A 280 41.82 16.38 -9.24
N LEU A 281 41.34 17.07 -10.27
CA LEU A 281 39.91 17.21 -10.59
C LEU A 281 39.30 15.84 -10.91
N VAL A 282 39.90 15.05 -11.79
CA VAL A 282 39.44 13.70 -12.14
C VAL A 282 39.35 12.81 -10.90
N ASN A 283 40.33 12.81 -10.05
CA ASN A 283 40.36 12.02 -8.82
C ASN A 283 39.21 12.45 -7.85
N GLY A 284 38.96 13.75 -7.70
CA GLY A 284 37.85 14.27 -6.90
C GLY A 284 36.50 13.84 -7.44
N LEU A 285 36.31 13.87 -8.78
CA LEU A 285 35.07 13.41 -9.43
C LEU A 285 34.86 11.91 -9.25
N LEU A 286 35.93 11.10 -9.39
CA LEU A 286 35.89 9.65 -9.16
C LEU A 286 35.56 9.30 -7.69
N GLN A 287 36.11 10.03 -6.73
CA GLN A 287 35.74 9.87 -5.32
C GLN A 287 34.29 10.18 -5.07
N LEU A 288 33.76 11.26 -5.64
CA LEU A 288 32.32 11.61 -5.50
C LEU A 288 31.42 10.51 -6.08
N ALA A 289 31.76 10.04 -7.29
CA ALA A 289 31.01 8.97 -7.94
C ALA A 289 31.06 7.64 -7.15
N LYS A 290 32.20 7.31 -6.58
CA LYS A 290 32.38 6.11 -5.75
C LYS A 290 31.55 6.19 -4.47
N ILE A 291 31.52 7.34 -3.80
CA ILE A 291 30.71 7.56 -2.60
C ILE A 291 29.22 7.43 -2.92
N GLU A 292 28.76 7.91 -4.09
CA GLU A 292 27.37 7.80 -4.51
C GLU A 292 26.94 6.35 -4.83
N SER A 293 27.84 5.58 -5.46
CA SER A 293 27.54 4.19 -5.83
C SER A 293 27.64 3.19 -4.68
N THR A 294 28.43 3.49 -3.62
CA THR A 294 28.77 2.53 -2.56
C THR A 294 27.95 2.74 -1.27
N ALA A 295 26.97 3.61 -1.26
CA ALA A 295 26.19 3.98 -0.08
C ALA A 295 25.52 2.79 0.67
N GLY A 296 25.43 1.59 0.06
CA GLY A 296 24.82 0.39 0.66
C GLY A 296 25.80 -0.73 1.07
N ALA A 297 27.09 -0.64 0.71
CA ALA A 297 28.06 -1.73 0.91
C ALA A 297 29.35 -1.27 1.63
N MET A 298 29.29 -0.20 2.41
CA MET A 298 30.44 0.41 3.04
C MET A 298 30.78 -0.30 4.35
N GLU A 299 32.03 -0.71 4.51
CA GLU A 299 32.53 -1.23 5.79
C GLU A 299 32.55 -0.10 6.82
N MET A 300 31.69 -0.23 7.82
CA MET A 300 31.62 0.65 8.99
C MET A 300 32.31 -0.05 10.16
N GLN A 301 33.16 0.67 10.86
CA GLN A 301 33.89 0.16 12.05
C GLN A 301 33.76 1.16 13.20
N ASN A 302 34.00 0.70 14.41
CA ASN A 302 34.06 1.59 15.57
C ASN A 302 35.33 2.38 15.53
N LEU A 303 35.22 3.70 15.50
CA LEU A 303 36.32 4.64 15.39
C LEU A 303 36.43 5.52 16.64
N ASN A 304 37.61 5.76 17.12
CA ASN A 304 37.87 6.83 18.07
C ASN A 304 38.01 8.16 17.32
N ILE A 305 37.03 9.02 17.44
CA ILE A 305 36.95 10.28 16.69
C ILE A 305 38.05 11.27 17.09
N VAL A 306 38.50 11.21 18.36
CA VAL A 306 39.58 12.08 18.85
C VAL A 306 40.88 11.75 18.18
N ASP A 307 41.21 10.46 18.11
CA ASP A 307 42.47 9.98 17.43
C ASP A 307 42.41 10.33 15.95
N LEU A 308 41.26 10.14 15.30
CA LEU A 308 41.09 10.47 13.89
C LEU A 308 41.29 11.96 13.59
N LEU A 309 40.78 12.85 14.46
CA LEU A 309 41.03 14.30 14.35
C LEU A 309 42.50 14.66 14.56
N ILE A 310 43.13 14.12 15.62
CA ILE A 310 44.55 14.36 15.93
C ILE A 310 45.43 13.90 14.79
N ASP A 311 45.19 12.71 14.26
CA ASP A 311 45.92 12.17 13.11
C ASP A 311 45.79 13.05 11.87
N THR A 312 44.55 13.50 11.59
CA THR A 312 44.27 14.39 10.44
C THR A 312 44.99 15.73 10.57
N ILE A 313 44.94 16.33 11.77
CA ILE A 313 45.68 17.58 12.06
C ILE A 313 47.18 17.37 11.94
N SER A 314 47.70 16.28 12.48
CA SER A 314 49.12 15.94 12.44
C SER A 314 49.61 15.73 11.00
N PHE A 315 48.86 15.01 10.20
CA PHE A 315 49.14 14.83 8.77
C PHE A 315 49.15 16.18 8.02
N PHE A 316 48.17 17.08 8.33
CA PHE A 316 48.11 18.40 7.72
C PHE A 316 49.28 19.27 8.11
N LYS A 317 49.71 19.25 9.38
CA LYS A 317 50.89 19.96 9.87
C LYS A 317 52.20 19.54 9.19
N LEU A 318 52.35 18.25 8.90
CA LEU A 318 53.51 17.75 8.13
C LEU A 318 53.56 18.34 6.72
N LYS A 319 52.41 18.54 6.09
CA LYS A 319 52.28 19.13 4.76
C LYS A 319 52.42 20.66 4.78
N ASN A 320 51.94 21.31 5.81
CA ASN A 320 51.93 22.77 5.98
C ASN A 320 52.44 23.14 7.38
N PRO A 321 53.78 23.17 7.59
CA PRO A 321 54.38 23.40 8.92
C PRO A 321 54.05 24.76 9.56
N LEU A 322 53.73 25.76 8.75
CA LEU A 322 53.41 27.12 9.20
C LEU A 322 51.99 27.27 9.73
N GLN A 323 51.13 26.26 9.52
CA GLN A 323 49.74 26.34 9.98
C GLN A 323 49.61 26.09 11.48
N GLU A 324 49.04 27.08 12.18
CA GLU A 324 48.71 26.95 13.60
C GLU A 324 47.33 26.36 13.81
N PHE A 325 47.24 25.43 14.78
CA PHE A 325 45.98 24.83 15.20
C PHE A 325 45.77 24.96 16.70
N SER A 326 44.52 25.25 17.10
CA SER A 326 44.09 25.13 18.48
C SER A 326 43.01 24.03 18.52
N LEU A 327 43.30 22.94 19.21
CA LEU A 327 42.30 21.85 19.43
C LEU A 327 41.78 21.98 20.87
N ASN A 328 40.47 22.22 21.03
CA ASN A 328 39.81 22.29 22.30
C ASN A 328 38.72 21.20 22.39
N ILE A 329 38.88 20.30 23.35
CA ILE A 329 37.90 19.26 23.65
C ILE A 329 37.13 19.72 24.89
N ALA A 330 35.90 20.23 24.69
CA ALA A 330 35.16 21.03 25.65
C ALA A 330 34.59 20.25 26.87
N GLN A 331 34.67 18.93 26.92
CA GLN A 331 34.26 18.14 28.08
C GLN A 331 35.36 17.16 28.48
N LYS A 332 35.66 17.12 29.77
CA LYS A 332 36.44 16.02 30.34
C LYS A 332 35.59 14.75 30.18
N LEU A 333 35.97 13.89 29.28
CA LEU A 333 35.45 12.53 29.28
C LEU A 333 35.63 11.94 30.68
N PRO A 334 34.66 11.17 31.18
CA PRO A 334 34.85 10.40 32.42
C PRO A 334 36.17 9.62 32.29
N LYS A 335 36.90 9.43 33.39
CA LYS A 335 38.14 8.64 33.38
C LYS A 335 37.81 7.26 32.78
N ASN A 336 38.54 6.82 31.79
CA ASN A 336 38.38 5.57 31.06
C ASN A 336 37.16 5.52 30.09
N SER A 337 36.66 6.64 29.62
CA SER A 337 35.64 6.67 28.56
C SER A 337 36.27 7.12 27.26
N TYR A 338 35.78 6.55 26.16
CA TYR A 338 36.14 6.99 24.80
C TYR A 338 34.87 7.16 23.96
N ILE A 339 34.96 7.99 22.94
CA ILE A 339 33.84 8.28 22.04
C ILE A 339 33.97 7.35 20.86
N GLU A 340 33.02 6.44 20.72
CA GLU A 340 32.92 5.54 19.59
C GLU A 340 31.95 6.08 18.55
N LEU A 341 32.44 6.14 17.36
CA LEU A 341 31.65 6.45 16.17
C LEU A 341 31.65 5.26 15.23
N LEU A 342 30.49 4.77 14.86
CA LEU A 342 30.37 3.80 13.77
C LEU A 342 30.55 4.50 12.43
N GLY A 343 31.70 4.29 11.78
CA GLY A 343 32.06 5.02 10.57
C GLY A 343 33.10 4.36 9.71
N ASN A 344 33.37 4.95 8.57
CA ASN A 344 34.46 4.58 7.68
C ASN A 344 35.64 5.55 7.87
N ASP A 345 36.77 5.03 8.36
CA ASP A 345 37.97 5.82 8.70
C ASP A 345 38.47 6.68 7.53
N HIS A 346 38.63 6.08 6.35
CA HIS A 346 39.17 6.79 5.17
C HIS A 346 38.25 7.95 4.73
N LEU A 347 36.94 7.78 4.75
CA LEU A 347 36.02 8.81 4.36
C LEU A 347 35.97 9.96 5.37
N LEU A 348 35.94 9.64 6.66
CA LEU A 348 35.88 10.67 7.70
C LEU A 348 37.20 11.47 7.70
N ARG A 349 38.38 10.82 7.52
CA ARG A 349 39.63 11.53 7.32
C ARG A 349 39.55 12.47 6.11
N THR A 350 38.98 12.00 5.00
CA THR A 350 38.79 12.84 3.80
C THR A 350 37.89 14.05 4.10
N ALA A 351 36.83 13.88 4.83
CA ALA A 351 35.94 14.98 5.20
C ALA A 351 36.59 16.01 6.09
N PHE A 352 37.31 15.57 7.14
CA PHE A 352 38.04 16.46 8.03
C PHE A 352 39.21 17.16 7.32
N PHE A 353 39.94 16.44 6.51
CA PHE A 353 41.00 17.03 5.71
C PHE A 353 40.46 18.13 4.79
N ASN A 354 39.38 17.90 4.09
CA ASN A 354 38.78 18.89 3.20
C ASN A 354 38.35 20.16 3.93
N ILE A 355 37.81 20.06 5.15
CA ILE A 355 37.41 21.23 5.93
C ILE A 355 38.62 21.98 6.44
N ILE A 356 39.60 21.27 6.95
CA ILE A 356 40.88 21.88 7.45
C ILE A 356 41.61 22.53 6.30
N ASP A 357 41.71 21.90 5.13
CA ASP A 357 42.34 22.45 3.94
C ASP A 357 41.64 23.72 3.44
N ASN A 358 40.32 23.72 3.44
CA ASN A 358 39.54 24.92 3.13
C ASN A 358 39.79 26.04 4.15
N ALA A 359 39.70 25.77 5.44
CA ALA A 359 39.97 26.73 6.50
C ALA A 359 41.40 27.34 6.35
N SER A 360 42.41 26.52 6.06
CA SER A 360 43.76 26.97 5.86
C SER A 360 43.95 27.85 4.60
N LYS A 361 43.38 27.43 3.48
CA LYS A 361 43.50 28.16 2.20
C LYS A 361 42.76 29.52 2.23
N TYR A 362 41.60 29.55 2.80
CA TYR A 362 40.76 30.76 2.80
C TYR A 362 41.13 31.76 3.91
N SER A 363 41.86 31.31 4.96
CA SER A 363 42.41 32.19 6.01
C SER A 363 43.85 32.62 5.76
N SER A 364 44.42 32.32 4.60
CA SER A 364 45.83 32.63 4.31
C SER A 364 46.78 32.05 5.35
N PHE A 365 46.50 30.83 5.81
CA PHE A 365 47.26 30.09 6.83
C PHE A 365 47.26 30.71 8.26
N GLU A 366 46.28 31.59 8.56
CA GLU A 366 46.06 32.02 9.91
C GLU A 366 45.58 30.85 10.82
N LYS A 367 45.61 31.10 12.15
CA LYS A 367 45.24 30.09 13.14
C LYS A 367 43.84 29.54 12.95
N ILE A 368 43.73 28.21 12.92
CA ILE A 368 42.47 27.48 12.84
C ILE A 368 42.08 26.96 14.22
N GLU A 369 40.84 27.27 14.65
CA GLU A 369 40.33 26.75 15.91
C GLU A 369 39.40 25.56 15.64
N ILE A 370 39.71 24.43 16.27
CA ILE A 370 38.91 23.20 16.20
C ILE A 370 38.39 22.92 17.62
N ALA A 371 37.09 22.86 17.78
CA ALA A 371 36.45 22.52 19.02
C ALA A 371 35.60 21.27 18.86
N MET A 372 35.66 20.35 19.80
CA MET A 372 34.84 19.17 19.86
C MET A 372 34.01 19.22 21.15
N THR A 373 32.69 19.03 21.01
CA THR A 373 31.75 19.06 22.13
C THR A 373 30.84 17.83 22.04
N ILE A 374 30.60 17.15 23.16
CA ILE A 374 29.64 16.06 23.26
C ILE A 374 28.25 16.67 23.42
N VAL A 375 27.34 16.28 22.55
CA VAL A 375 25.92 16.68 22.60
C VAL A 375 25.13 15.57 23.27
N SER A 376 24.94 15.67 24.60
CA SER A 376 24.19 14.79 25.50
C SER A 376 23.59 13.53 24.84
N ASN A 377 24.22 12.38 24.94
CA ASN A 377 23.82 11.06 24.42
C ASN A 377 23.41 10.97 22.92
N ALA A 378 23.45 12.07 22.17
CA ALA A 378 23.02 12.10 20.78
C ALA A 378 24.19 12.01 19.79
N GLY A 379 25.39 12.40 20.19
CA GLY A 379 26.57 12.41 19.31
C GLY A 379 27.58 13.49 19.68
N ILE A 380 28.41 13.85 18.71
CA ILE A 380 29.47 14.83 18.83
C ILE A 380 29.25 15.98 17.84
N LEU A 381 29.60 17.17 18.28
CA LEU A 381 29.67 18.36 17.44
C LEU A 381 31.14 18.77 17.31
N ILE A 382 31.64 18.76 16.09
CA ILE A 382 32.96 19.24 15.74
C ILE A 382 32.80 20.59 15.04
N ARG A 383 33.41 21.61 15.58
CA ARG A 383 33.40 22.97 15.04
C ARG A 383 34.77 23.35 14.57
N VAL A 384 34.90 23.76 13.31
CA VAL A 384 36.12 24.32 12.73
C VAL A 384 35.87 25.79 12.41
N VAL A 385 36.68 26.66 12.97
CA VAL A 385 36.55 28.12 12.84
C VAL A 385 37.82 28.66 12.17
N ASP A 386 37.62 29.41 11.10
CA ASP A 386 38.65 30.17 10.42
C ASP A 386 38.39 31.70 10.50
N SER A 387 39.42 32.48 10.29
CA SER A 387 39.36 33.95 10.23
C SER A 387 39.46 34.49 8.80
N GLY A 388 39.17 33.63 7.78
CA GLY A 388 39.35 33.92 6.39
C GLY A 388 38.37 34.89 5.76
N ILE A 389 38.32 34.88 4.43
CA ILE A 389 37.45 35.80 3.64
C ILE A 389 35.94 35.63 3.87
N GLY A 390 35.53 34.51 4.49
CA GLY A 390 34.14 34.15 4.69
C GLY A 390 33.42 33.80 3.39
N ILE A 391 32.13 33.49 3.53
CA ILE A 391 31.24 33.10 2.40
C ILE A 391 30.18 34.20 2.22
N GLU A 392 29.94 34.62 0.98
CA GLU A 392 28.89 35.60 0.67
C GLU A 392 27.49 35.01 0.90
N ALA A 393 26.54 35.86 1.29
CA ALA A 393 25.19 35.40 1.64
C ALA A 393 24.45 34.71 0.46
N ASP A 394 24.66 35.19 -0.74
CA ASP A 394 24.06 34.62 -1.96
C ASP A 394 24.64 33.25 -2.29
N ASP A 395 25.92 33.05 -1.99
CA ASP A 395 26.65 31.80 -2.27
C ASP A 395 26.31 30.69 -1.28
N MET A 396 25.84 31.03 -0.06
CA MET A 396 25.48 30.07 1.01
C MET A 396 24.51 28.97 0.57
N LYS A 397 23.62 29.27 -0.35
CA LYS A 397 22.63 28.29 -0.86
C LYS A 397 23.25 27.25 -1.80
N HIS A 398 24.40 27.54 -2.37
CA HIS A 398 25.03 26.75 -3.43
C HIS A 398 26.35 26.10 -3.03
N ILE A 399 26.92 26.41 -1.86
CA ILE A 399 28.24 25.95 -1.41
C ILE A 399 28.37 24.41 -1.29
N HIS A 400 27.26 23.70 -1.17
CA HIS A 400 27.22 22.23 -1.10
C HIS A 400 27.15 21.58 -2.49
N ALA A 401 26.90 22.36 -3.55
CA ALA A 401 26.86 21.84 -4.91
C ALA A 401 28.29 21.47 -5.39
N PRO A 402 28.48 20.31 -6.03
CA PRO A 402 29.76 19.94 -6.58
C PRO A 402 30.27 20.97 -7.59
N LEU A 403 31.56 21.25 -7.56
CA LEU A 403 32.26 22.21 -8.46
C LEU A 403 31.85 23.68 -8.25
N PHE A 404 31.02 23.99 -7.25
CA PHE A 404 30.69 25.38 -6.92
C PHE A 404 31.84 26.07 -6.21
N ARG A 405 32.09 27.32 -6.60
CA ARG A 405 33.09 28.21 -6.00
C ARG A 405 32.47 29.59 -5.75
N GLY A 406 32.69 30.12 -4.57
CA GLY A 406 32.21 31.45 -4.23
C GLY A 406 32.91 32.53 -5.10
N ARG A 407 32.17 33.62 -5.35
CA ARG A 407 32.65 34.72 -6.19
C ARG A 407 33.90 35.39 -5.67
N ASN A 408 34.09 35.40 -4.35
CA ASN A 408 35.26 35.98 -3.67
C ASN A 408 36.47 35.06 -3.61
N THR A 409 36.46 33.88 -4.26
CA THR A 409 37.54 32.89 -4.21
C THR A 409 38.50 32.96 -5.39
N SER A 410 38.45 34.05 -6.20
CA SER A 410 39.32 34.23 -7.34
C SER A 410 40.82 34.24 -6.88
N GLY A 411 41.65 33.41 -7.51
CA GLY A 411 43.07 33.26 -7.18
C GLY A 411 43.40 32.19 -6.13
N ILE A 412 42.42 31.65 -5.42
CA ILE A 412 42.65 30.56 -4.45
C ILE A 412 42.52 29.21 -5.17
N GLU A 413 43.50 28.29 -5.05
CA GLU A 413 43.46 26.99 -5.73
C GLU A 413 42.41 26.06 -5.15
N GLY A 414 41.59 25.45 -6.00
CA GLY A 414 40.59 24.45 -5.60
C GLY A 414 39.55 24.18 -6.69
N PHE A 415 38.91 23.00 -6.65
CA PHE A 415 37.92 22.55 -7.64
C PHE A 415 36.46 22.70 -7.18
N GLY A 416 36.22 23.14 -5.96
CA GLY A 416 34.87 23.19 -5.41
C GLY A 416 34.23 21.81 -5.11
N LEU A 417 35.09 20.77 -4.98
CA LEU A 417 34.61 19.40 -4.67
C LEU A 417 34.69 19.03 -3.18
N GLY A 418 35.62 19.66 -2.43
CA GLY A 418 35.89 19.26 -1.04
C GLY A 418 34.67 19.37 -0.13
N LEU A 419 33.92 20.46 -0.25
CA LEU A 419 32.73 20.68 0.59
C LEU A 419 31.58 19.75 0.19
N ALA A 420 31.34 19.54 -1.11
CA ALA A 420 30.37 18.59 -1.60
C ALA A 420 30.65 17.15 -1.13
N LEU A 421 31.94 16.73 -1.19
CA LEU A 421 32.41 15.45 -0.64
C LEU A 421 32.14 15.37 0.87
N THR A 422 32.44 16.42 1.63
CA THR A 422 32.20 16.46 3.06
C THR A 422 30.72 16.31 3.39
N TYR A 423 29.83 17.06 2.74
CA TYR A 423 28.40 16.92 2.92
C TYR A 423 27.93 15.49 2.67
N ARG A 424 28.41 14.87 1.60
CA ARG A 424 28.03 13.51 1.25
C ARG A 424 28.55 12.48 2.24
N ILE A 425 29.82 12.61 2.65
CA ILE A 425 30.43 11.71 3.64
C ILE A 425 29.69 11.80 4.99
N ILE A 426 29.46 13.01 5.50
CA ILE A 426 28.79 13.21 6.78
C ILE A 426 27.35 12.67 6.71
N ALA A 427 26.62 12.89 5.63
CA ALA A 427 25.29 12.34 5.42
C ALA A 427 25.26 10.79 5.43
N LEU A 428 26.27 10.12 4.84
CA LEU A 428 26.43 8.67 4.90
C LEU A 428 26.62 8.15 6.34
N HIS A 429 27.25 8.97 7.19
CA HIS A 429 27.40 8.71 8.62
C HIS A 429 26.20 9.19 9.46
N LYS A 430 25.07 9.49 8.82
CA LYS A 430 23.84 10.02 9.46
C LYS A 430 24.05 11.32 10.25
N GLY A 431 25.07 12.06 9.89
CA GLY A 431 25.43 13.34 10.47
C GLY A 431 24.87 14.52 9.67
N GLU A 432 25.16 15.71 10.16
CA GLU A 432 24.75 16.98 9.55
C GLU A 432 25.94 17.95 9.46
N VAL A 433 25.97 18.76 8.40
CA VAL A 433 26.96 19.83 8.19
C VAL A 433 26.23 21.17 8.17
N VAL A 434 26.64 22.07 9.05
CA VAL A 434 26.11 23.44 9.10
C VAL A 434 27.28 24.41 8.92
N ILE A 435 27.13 25.33 7.98
CA ILE A 435 28.13 26.38 7.71
C ILE A 435 27.53 27.71 8.07
N LYS A 436 28.33 28.53 8.77
CA LYS A 436 27.93 29.85 9.24
C LYS A 436 29.03 30.85 8.91
N ARG A 437 28.61 32.03 8.51
CA ARG A 437 29.53 33.20 8.44
C ARG A 437 29.75 33.75 9.85
N ASN A 438 31.00 34.08 10.20
CA ASN A 438 31.33 34.71 11.48
C ASN A 438 30.88 36.17 11.50
N SER A 439 30.65 36.71 12.69
CA SER A 439 30.18 38.12 12.88
C SER A 439 31.19 39.15 12.36
N GLY A 440 32.47 38.78 12.17
CA GLY A 440 33.52 39.60 11.58
C GLY A 440 33.93 39.04 10.21
N SER A 441 35.10 38.44 10.14
CA SER A 441 35.63 37.71 8.99
C SER A 441 35.66 36.22 9.31
N GLY A 442 35.68 35.40 8.26
CA GLY A 442 35.83 33.94 8.34
C GLY A 442 34.56 33.15 8.36
N THR A 443 34.71 31.82 8.47
CA THR A 443 33.68 30.83 8.41
C THR A 443 33.75 29.88 9.60
N THR A 444 32.58 29.45 10.06
CA THR A 444 32.43 28.36 11.02
C THR A 444 31.77 27.20 10.34
N VAL A 445 32.44 26.05 10.34
CA VAL A 445 31.87 24.77 9.86
C VAL A 445 31.58 23.90 11.08
N GLU A 446 30.34 23.51 11.25
CA GLU A 446 29.86 22.61 12.30
C GLU A 446 29.51 21.27 11.69
N LEU A 447 30.08 20.19 12.22
CA LEU A 447 29.82 18.82 11.85
C LEU A 447 29.20 18.11 13.04
N PHE A 448 27.97 17.66 12.89
CA PHE A 448 27.33 16.76 13.84
C PHE A 448 27.48 15.31 13.34
N LEU A 449 27.92 14.41 14.23
CA LEU A 449 28.02 12.97 13.98
C LEU A 449 27.37 12.21 15.14
N PRO A 450 26.43 11.27 14.87
CA PRO A 450 25.91 10.37 15.89
C PRO A 450 27.04 9.50 16.46
N ALA A 451 27.21 9.50 17.76
CA ALA A 451 28.25 8.73 18.43
C ALA A 451 27.75 8.23 19.79
N SER A 452 28.32 7.16 20.29
CA SER A 452 28.09 6.62 21.63
C SER A 452 29.31 6.84 22.51
N ILE A 453 29.07 7.01 23.81
CA ILE A 453 30.15 7.05 24.82
C ILE A 453 30.22 5.67 25.42
N SER A 454 31.38 5.00 25.25
CA SER A 454 31.67 3.69 25.83
C SER A 454 32.62 3.86 27.01
N GLU A 455 32.40 3.13 28.08
CA GLU A 455 33.34 3.02 29.20
C GLU A 455 34.28 1.85 28.89
N SER A 456 35.59 2.03 29.09
CA SER A 456 36.54 0.92 29.01
C SER A 456 36.29 -0.01 30.20
N VAL A 457 35.92 -1.26 29.91
CA VAL A 457 35.81 -2.34 30.90
C VAL A 457 37.14 -2.64 31.53
#